data_76e2de6460d41219ac3e25fd26f3804e
#
_entry.id   76e2de6460d41219ac3e25fd26f3804e
#
_cell.length_a   1.000
_cell.length_b   1.000
_cell.length_c   1.000
_cell.angle_alpha   90.00
_cell.angle_beta   90.00
_cell.angle_gamma   90.00
#
_symmetry.space_group_name_H-M   'P 1'
#
loop_
_entity.id
_entity.type
_entity.pdbx_description
1 polymer ?
#
loop_
_entity_poly.entity_id
_entity_poly.type
_entity_poly.pdbx_seq_one_letter_code
_entity_poly.pdbx_strand_id
1 'polypeptide(L)'
;VAGMAASKLLILEGISGTGKTSLPYSFSRYLYNPATIVSVQPSYRDRSELLGYFNEFSKRFNETEFLRALYEANYREEPTLIVLDEMNLARIEYYFAEMLSVLEMPSKDEWVLDLVPTAWEGDPVKMDGGKIHVSDATWFVGTANNDDSTFTITDKVYDRAMPIELNERADAFECDPQPACYVTT
;
A
#
# COMPACT_ATOMS: atom_id res chain seq x y z
N VAL A 1 -7.21 1.61 -13.72
CA VAL A 1 -6.45 0.68 -14.57
C VAL A 1 -5.24 1.37 -15.21
N ALA A 2 -5.43 2.46 -15.99
CA ALA A 2 -4.30 3.14 -16.66
C ALA A 2 -3.24 3.64 -15.66
N GLY A 3 -3.64 4.23 -14.53
CA GLY A 3 -2.72 4.66 -13.48
C GLY A 3 -1.89 3.51 -12.90
N MET A 4 -2.50 2.34 -12.70
CA MET A 4 -1.78 1.16 -12.21
C MET A 4 -0.80 0.60 -13.24
N ALA A 5 -1.07 0.74 -14.52
CA ALA A 5 -0.12 0.37 -15.56
C ALA A 5 1.09 1.33 -15.62
N ALA A 6 0.89 2.59 -15.21
CA ALA A 6 1.92 3.63 -15.25
C ALA A 6 2.78 3.68 -13.97
N SER A 7 2.23 3.36 -12.80
CA SER A 7 2.92 3.45 -11.51
C SER A 7 2.50 2.35 -10.55
N LYS A 8 3.41 1.96 -9.68
CA LYS A 8 3.17 1.02 -8.58
C LYS A 8 2.56 1.69 -7.34
N LEU A 9 2.63 3.00 -7.25
CA LEU A 9 2.03 3.81 -6.20
C LEU A 9 1.02 4.79 -6.80
N LEU A 10 -0.25 4.63 -6.45
CA LEU A 10 -1.32 5.58 -6.78
C LEU A 10 -1.69 6.35 -5.52
N ILE A 11 -2.03 7.63 -5.69
CA ILE A 11 -2.60 8.44 -4.61
C ILE A 11 -3.96 8.96 -5.07
N LEU A 12 -5.01 8.54 -4.38
CA LEU A 12 -6.38 9.03 -4.59
C LEU A 12 -6.63 10.16 -3.60
N GLU A 13 -6.62 11.38 -4.08
CA GLU A 13 -6.78 12.57 -3.24
C GLU A 13 -8.05 13.34 -3.59
N GLY A 14 -8.52 14.16 -2.65
CA GLY A 14 -9.69 14.99 -2.82
C GLY A 14 -10.56 15.10 -1.57
N ILE A 15 -11.75 15.65 -1.75
CA ILE A 15 -12.69 15.88 -0.64
C ILE A 15 -13.20 14.58 -0.03
N SER A 16 -13.59 14.63 1.25
CA SER A 16 -14.12 13.45 1.95
C SER A 16 -15.43 12.95 1.30
N GLY A 17 -15.60 11.63 1.30
CA GLY A 17 -16.82 10.98 0.81
C GLY A 17 -16.96 10.87 -0.70
N THR A 18 -15.90 11.01 -1.48
CA THR A 18 -15.88 10.80 -2.94
C THR A 18 -15.61 9.35 -3.35
N GLY A 19 -15.52 8.43 -2.40
CA GLY A 19 -15.32 7.00 -2.69
C GLY A 19 -13.87 6.58 -2.86
N LYS A 20 -12.89 7.37 -2.39
CA LYS A 20 -11.46 7.07 -2.51
C LYS A 20 -11.07 5.68 -2.01
N THR A 21 -11.56 5.27 -0.85
CA THR A 21 -11.30 3.94 -0.28
C THR A 21 -12.14 2.85 -0.94
N SER A 22 -13.38 3.17 -1.35
CA SER A 22 -14.27 2.20 -1.99
C SER A 22 -13.79 1.78 -3.39
N LEU A 23 -13.11 2.67 -4.11
CA LEU A 23 -12.65 2.42 -5.46
C LEU A 23 -11.60 1.30 -5.52
N PRO A 24 -10.47 1.35 -4.79
CA PRO A 24 -9.49 0.26 -4.79
C PRO A 24 -10.06 -1.03 -4.19
N TYR A 25 -10.94 -0.93 -3.19
CA TYR A 25 -11.63 -2.09 -2.63
C TYR A 25 -12.48 -2.81 -3.67
N SER A 26 -13.30 -2.09 -4.42
CA SER A 26 -14.14 -2.67 -5.48
C SER A 26 -13.31 -3.24 -6.62
N PHE A 27 -12.22 -2.54 -6.98
CA PHE A 27 -11.31 -2.97 -8.02
C PHE A 27 -10.57 -4.26 -7.66
N SER A 28 -10.13 -4.40 -6.42
CA SER A 28 -9.46 -5.62 -5.96
C SER A 28 -10.39 -6.84 -5.99
N ARG A 29 -11.66 -6.65 -5.67
CA ARG A 29 -12.67 -7.71 -5.79
C ARG A 29 -12.89 -8.14 -7.24
N TYR A 30 -12.83 -7.18 -8.16
CA TYR A 30 -12.86 -7.48 -9.59
C TYR A 30 -11.66 -8.33 -10.04
N LEU A 31 -10.50 -8.13 -9.41
CA LEU A 31 -9.29 -8.93 -9.65
C LEU A 31 -9.29 -10.27 -8.89
N TYR A 32 -10.35 -10.64 -8.21
CA TYR A 32 -10.47 -11.84 -7.35
C TYR A 32 -9.46 -11.93 -6.21
N ASN A 33 -8.74 -10.86 -5.93
CA ASN A 33 -7.78 -10.78 -4.84
C ASN A 33 -8.13 -9.57 -3.96
N PRO A 34 -8.84 -9.79 -2.82
CA PRO A 34 -9.25 -8.70 -1.95
C PRO A 34 -8.04 -7.86 -1.49
N ALA A 35 -8.16 -6.53 -1.56
CA ALA A 35 -7.13 -5.64 -1.07
C ALA A 35 -6.96 -5.75 0.44
N THR A 36 -5.72 -5.64 0.90
CA THR A 36 -5.43 -5.36 2.31
C THR A 36 -5.54 -3.86 2.53
N ILE A 37 -6.39 -3.45 3.47
CA ILE A 37 -6.60 -2.04 3.81
C ILE A 37 -5.91 -1.76 5.15
N VAL A 38 -4.90 -0.92 5.13
CA VAL A 38 -4.12 -0.48 6.29
C VAL A 38 -4.51 0.95 6.62
N SER A 39 -5.18 1.18 7.74
CA SER A 39 -5.54 2.53 8.19
C SER A 39 -4.33 3.20 8.85
N VAL A 40 -3.86 4.27 8.25
CA VAL A 40 -2.75 5.07 8.79
C VAL A 40 -3.23 5.83 10.02
N GLN A 41 -2.42 5.83 11.07
CA GLN A 41 -2.72 6.53 12.32
C GLN A 41 -1.91 7.82 12.43
N PRO A 42 -2.46 8.86 13.06
CA PRO A 42 -1.73 10.12 13.30
C PRO A 42 -0.43 9.94 14.12
N SER A 43 -0.31 8.81 14.80
CA SER A 43 0.87 8.44 15.61
C SER A 43 2.03 7.90 14.78
N TYR A 44 1.84 7.57 13.50
CA TYR A 44 2.90 7.01 12.66
C TYR A 44 4.07 7.99 12.50
N ARG A 45 5.28 7.57 12.86
CA ARG A 45 6.48 8.42 12.88
C ARG A 45 7.67 7.85 12.14
N ASP A 46 7.75 6.53 12.02
CA ASP A 46 8.86 5.84 11.39
C ASP A 46 8.41 4.53 10.74
N ARG A 47 9.37 3.83 10.13
CA ARG A 47 9.11 2.57 9.40
C ARG A 47 8.50 1.46 10.25
N SER A 48 8.73 1.45 11.56
CA SER A 48 8.29 0.35 12.43
C SER A 48 6.77 0.26 12.54
N GLU A 49 6.09 1.38 12.38
CA GLU A 49 4.62 1.44 12.36
C GLU A 49 4.03 0.69 11.15
N LEU A 50 4.77 0.68 10.05
CA LEU A 50 4.34 0.04 8.80
C LEU A 50 4.93 -1.35 8.64
N LEU A 51 6.23 -1.51 8.87
CA LEU A 51 6.97 -2.75 8.62
C LEU A 51 7.12 -3.64 9.85
N GLY A 52 6.77 -3.12 11.04
CA GLY A 52 7.01 -3.84 12.28
C GLY A 52 8.47 -3.72 12.75
N TYR A 53 8.78 -4.43 13.81
CA TYR A 53 10.11 -4.38 14.43
C TYR A 53 10.44 -5.67 15.19
N PHE A 54 11.72 -5.97 15.29
CA PHE A 54 12.20 -7.06 16.13
C PHE A 54 12.29 -6.64 17.58
N ASN A 55 11.66 -7.40 18.47
CA ASN A 55 11.71 -7.16 19.91
C ASN A 55 12.85 -7.99 20.52
N GLU A 56 13.91 -7.31 20.93
CA GLU A 56 15.12 -7.93 21.49
C GLU A 56 14.87 -8.68 22.80
N PHE A 57 13.87 -8.28 23.57
CA PHE A 57 13.54 -8.93 24.84
C PHE A 57 12.80 -10.23 24.66
N SER A 58 11.77 -10.22 23.82
CA SER A 58 10.96 -11.42 23.55
C SER A 58 11.56 -12.31 22.46
N LYS A 59 12.60 -11.83 21.76
CA LYS A 59 13.20 -12.48 20.59
C LYS A 59 12.17 -12.84 19.53
N ARG A 60 11.21 -11.93 19.32
CA ARG A 60 10.13 -12.10 18.33
C ARG A 60 10.03 -10.84 17.48
N PHE A 61 9.65 -11.05 16.22
CA PHE A 61 9.29 -9.97 15.33
C PHE A 61 7.80 -9.62 15.55
N ASN A 62 7.52 -8.33 15.78
CA ASN A 62 6.17 -7.79 15.81
C ASN A 62 5.79 -7.34 14.40
N GLU A 63 5.08 -8.21 13.70
CA GLU A 63 4.62 -7.95 12.34
C GLU A 63 3.40 -7.03 12.31
N THR A 64 3.26 -6.29 11.23
CA THR A 64 2.08 -5.47 10.92
C THR A 64 1.24 -6.15 9.83
N GLU A 65 0.02 -5.69 9.66
CA GLU A 65 -0.86 -6.12 8.56
C GLU A 65 -0.24 -5.79 7.18
N PHE A 66 0.40 -4.64 7.06
CA PHE A 66 1.11 -4.23 5.85
C PHE A 66 2.24 -5.20 5.50
N LEU A 67 3.11 -5.51 6.47
CA LEU A 67 4.22 -6.43 6.24
C LEU A 67 3.71 -7.85 5.90
N ARG A 68 2.66 -8.30 6.57
CA ARG A 68 2.05 -9.60 6.28
C ARG A 68 1.53 -9.65 4.84
N ALA A 69 0.85 -8.60 4.38
CA ALA A 69 0.36 -8.51 3.00
C ALA A 69 1.51 -8.54 1.98
N LEU A 70 2.62 -7.83 2.25
CA LEU A 70 3.82 -7.90 1.41
C LEU A 70 4.41 -9.31 1.36
N TYR A 71 4.50 -9.98 2.49
CA TYR A 71 5.02 -11.33 2.58
C TYR A 71 4.15 -12.32 1.80
N GLU A 72 2.83 -12.26 1.99
CA GLU A 72 1.87 -13.13 1.30
C GLU A 72 1.85 -12.90 -0.21
N ALA A 73 2.08 -11.66 -0.67
CA ALA A 73 2.17 -11.33 -2.09
C ALA A 73 3.28 -12.13 -2.82
N ASN A 74 4.34 -12.55 -2.11
CA ASN A 74 5.41 -13.36 -2.70
C ASN A 74 5.02 -14.82 -2.97
N TYR A 75 3.82 -15.24 -2.57
CA TYR A 75 3.26 -16.55 -2.87
C TYR A 75 2.20 -16.52 -3.99
N ARG A 76 1.93 -15.34 -4.55
CA ARG A 76 0.87 -15.12 -5.52
C ARG A 76 1.43 -14.58 -6.82
N GLU A 77 0.80 -14.95 -7.92
CA GLU A 77 1.05 -14.39 -9.26
C GLU A 77 0.01 -13.31 -9.59
N GLU A 78 -1.15 -13.36 -8.93
CA GLU A 78 -2.23 -12.41 -9.14
C GLU A 78 -1.88 -11.03 -8.57
N PRO A 79 -2.37 -9.95 -9.21
CA PRO A 79 -2.20 -8.59 -8.71
C PRO A 79 -2.68 -8.45 -7.26
N THR A 80 -1.80 -7.99 -6.38
CA THR A 80 -2.10 -7.71 -4.97
C THR A 80 -2.16 -6.22 -4.74
N LEU A 81 -3.27 -5.73 -4.17
CA LEU A 81 -3.45 -4.34 -3.79
C LEU A 81 -3.30 -4.17 -2.28
N ILE A 82 -2.43 -3.26 -1.88
CA ILE A 82 -2.31 -2.81 -0.49
C ILE A 82 -2.73 -1.34 -0.46
N VAL A 83 -3.77 -1.05 0.31
CA VAL A 83 -4.36 0.28 0.43
C VAL A 83 -3.91 0.91 1.75
N LEU A 84 -3.30 2.08 1.67
CA LEU A 84 -2.98 2.93 2.82
C LEU A 84 -4.09 3.96 2.95
N ASP A 85 -5.05 3.67 3.83
CA ASP A 85 -6.20 4.54 4.01
C ASP A 85 -5.84 5.74 4.87
N GLU A 86 -6.25 6.94 4.41
CA GLU A 86 -5.91 8.22 5.02
C GLU A 86 -4.40 8.42 5.21
N MET A 87 -3.61 8.09 4.17
CA MET A 87 -2.16 8.04 4.27
C MET A 87 -1.51 9.36 4.71
N ASN A 88 -2.17 10.49 4.54
CA ASN A 88 -1.67 11.80 4.95
C ASN A 88 -2.13 12.25 6.35
N LEU A 89 -2.70 11.36 7.17
CA LEU A 89 -2.87 11.59 8.62
C LEU A 89 -1.53 11.63 9.36
N ALA A 90 -0.49 11.04 8.79
CA ALA A 90 0.89 11.14 9.25
C ALA A 90 1.79 11.57 8.09
N ARG A 91 3.02 11.97 8.38
CA ARG A 91 3.98 12.35 7.34
C ARG A 91 4.47 11.13 6.58
N ILE A 92 4.02 11.00 5.33
CA ILE A 92 4.29 9.86 4.45
C ILE A 92 5.78 9.60 4.30
N GLU A 93 6.56 10.66 4.13
CA GLU A 93 8.02 10.61 3.95
C GLU A 93 8.78 10.07 5.16
N TYR A 94 8.11 9.84 6.30
CA TYR A 94 8.74 9.25 7.49
C TYR A 94 8.42 7.77 7.60
N TYR A 95 7.14 7.41 7.63
CA TYR A 95 6.77 6.01 7.83
C TYR A 95 6.84 5.17 6.54
N PHE A 96 6.73 5.80 5.37
CA PHE A 96 6.74 5.16 4.05
C PHE A 96 8.05 5.38 3.28
N ALA A 97 9.04 6.05 3.88
CA ALA A 97 10.30 6.45 3.22
C ALA A 97 11.02 5.29 2.52
N GLU A 98 11.08 4.14 3.19
CA GLU A 98 11.79 2.98 2.68
C GLU A 98 11.09 2.38 1.46
N MET A 99 9.76 2.33 1.48
CA MET A 99 8.96 1.92 0.31
C MET A 99 9.15 2.87 -0.87
N LEU A 100 9.18 4.20 -0.62
CA LEU A 100 9.46 5.18 -1.67
C LEU A 100 10.83 4.94 -2.31
N SER A 101 11.83 4.58 -1.49
CA SER A 101 13.18 4.30 -2.00
C SER A 101 13.24 2.99 -2.80
N VAL A 102 12.55 1.95 -2.34
CA VAL A 102 12.47 0.67 -3.04
C VAL A 102 11.79 0.82 -4.40
N LEU A 103 10.67 1.56 -4.45
CA LEU A 103 9.92 1.76 -5.70
C LEU A 103 10.65 2.62 -6.75
N GLU A 104 11.73 3.32 -6.36
CA GLU A 104 12.61 4.05 -7.29
C GLU A 104 13.64 3.14 -7.99
N MET A 105 13.93 1.97 -7.43
CA MET A 105 14.96 1.10 -7.99
C MET A 105 14.59 0.67 -9.40
N PRO A 106 15.52 0.79 -10.37
CA PRO A 106 15.24 0.50 -11.78
C PRO A 106 15.04 -0.99 -12.05
N SER A 107 15.67 -1.84 -11.24
CA SER A 107 15.51 -3.29 -11.30
C SER A 107 14.59 -3.78 -10.20
N LYS A 108 13.64 -4.63 -10.56
CA LYS A 108 12.74 -5.26 -9.60
C LYS A 108 13.47 -6.23 -8.66
N ASP A 109 14.61 -6.75 -9.05
CA ASP A 109 15.46 -7.59 -8.22
C ASP A 109 16.05 -6.80 -7.02
N GLU A 110 16.08 -5.46 -7.13
CA GLU A 110 16.52 -4.56 -6.06
C GLU A 110 15.36 -4.11 -5.14
N TRP A 111 14.14 -4.59 -5.40
CA TRP A 111 12.99 -4.26 -4.55
C TRP A 111 13.00 -5.12 -3.30
N VAL A 112 13.88 -4.77 -2.40
CA VAL A 112 14.16 -5.52 -1.17
C VAL A 112 14.11 -4.60 0.03
N LEU A 113 13.44 -5.05 1.09
CA LEU A 113 13.35 -4.35 2.38
C LEU A 113 14.18 -5.09 3.42
N ASP A 114 15.07 -4.36 4.11
CA ASP A 114 15.83 -4.88 5.23
C ASP A 114 14.98 -4.79 6.52
N LEU A 115 14.48 -5.91 7.02
CA LEU A 115 13.64 -5.95 8.22
C LEU A 115 14.46 -6.12 9.49
N VAL A 116 15.45 -7.00 9.44
CA VAL A 116 16.40 -7.25 10.55
C VAL A 116 17.82 -7.33 10.01
N PRO A 117 18.84 -6.89 10.79
CA PRO A 117 20.21 -6.76 10.29
C PRO A 117 20.92 -8.08 9.99
N THR A 118 20.41 -9.19 10.51
CA THR A 118 21.02 -10.53 10.33
C THR A 118 19.98 -11.60 10.19
N ALA A 119 20.31 -12.64 9.43
CA ALA A 119 19.49 -13.86 9.35
C ALA A 119 19.23 -14.42 10.75
N TRP A 120 18.03 -14.91 10.95
CA TRP A 120 17.59 -15.48 12.22
C TRP A 120 17.09 -16.92 11.99
N GLU A 121 17.31 -17.78 12.97
CA GLU A 121 16.95 -19.22 12.88
C GLU A 121 15.43 -19.47 12.69
N GLY A 122 14.62 -18.47 12.95
CA GLY A 122 13.16 -18.49 12.71
C GLY A 122 12.67 -17.71 11.52
N ASP A 123 13.55 -17.32 10.59
CA ASP A 123 13.15 -16.55 9.40
C ASP A 123 12.10 -17.32 8.58
N PRO A 124 11.00 -16.67 8.18
CA PRO A 124 10.02 -17.24 7.27
C PRO A 124 10.63 -17.62 5.92
N VAL A 125 10.04 -18.62 5.26
CA VAL A 125 10.57 -19.24 4.02
C VAL A 125 10.88 -18.25 2.88
N LYS A 126 10.10 -17.17 2.78
CA LYS A 126 10.29 -16.13 1.74
C LYS A 126 11.12 -14.94 2.22
N MET A 127 11.79 -15.06 3.36
CA MET A 127 12.82 -14.13 3.80
C MET A 127 14.19 -14.71 3.53
N ASP A 128 15.13 -13.84 3.16
CA ASP A 128 16.54 -14.19 2.98
C ASP A 128 17.41 -13.23 3.76
N GLY A 129 18.12 -13.75 4.77
CA GLY A 129 19.02 -12.97 5.58
C GLY A 129 18.39 -11.76 6.29
N GLY A 130 17.15 -11.89 6.75
CA GLY A 130 16.40 -10.80 7.37
C GLY A 130 15.77 -9.80 6.39
N LYS A 131 15.78 -10.13 5.11
CA LYS A 131 15.24 -9.30 4.03
C LYS A 131 14.00 -9.90 3.42
N ILE A 132 13.08 -9.04 2.96
CA ILE A 132 11.89 -9.44 2.21
C ILE A 132 11.89 -8.78 0.83
N HIS A 133 11.54 -9.54 -0.18
CA HIS A 133 11.34 -9.03 -1.53
C HIS A 133 9.94 -8.42 -1.66
N VAL A 134 9.83 -7.29 -2.35
CA VAL A 134 8.54 -6.69 -2.73
C VAL A 134 8.16 -7.22 -4.10
N SER A 135 7.13 -8.07 -4.15
CA SER A 135 6.65 -8.66 -5.41
C SER A 135 6.27 -7.61 -6.44
N ASP A 136 6.67 -7.80 -7.67
CA ASP A 136 6.31 -6.91 -8.78
C ASP A 136 4.81 -7.01 -9.15
N ALA A 137 4.10 -8.00 -8.66
CA ALA A 137 2.65 -8.09 -8.72
C ALA A 137 1.93 -7.30 -7.61
N THR A 138 2.65 -6.48 -6.82
CA THR A 138 2.07 -5.64 -5.77
C THR A 138 1.90 -4.20 -6.23
N TRP A 139 0.73 -3.62 -5.93
CA TRP A 139 0.41 -2.21 -6.11
C TRP A 139 0.00 -1.58 -4.78
N PHE A 140 0.42 -0.34 -4.60
CA PHE A 140 0.09 0.47 -3.43
C PHE A 140 -0.88 1.56 -3.84
N VAL A 141 -1.92 1.75 -3.05
CA VAL A 141 -2.91 2.80 -3.25
C VAL A 141 -3.06 3.59 -1.96
N GLY A 142 -2.64 4.84 -1.97
CA GLY A 142 -2.88 5.76 -0.87
C GLY A 142 -4.20 6.50 -1.06
N THR A 143 -5.00 6.68 -0.01
CA THR A 143 -6.08 7.66 -0.01
C THR A 143 -5.65 8.87 0.80
N ALA A 144 -5.96 10.07 0.35
CA ALA A 144 -5.63 11.31 1.03
C ALA A 144 -6.80 12.28 1.01
N ASN A 145 -7.05 12.94 2.15
CA ASN A 145 -8.01 14.01 2.26
C ASN A 145 -7.30 15.36 2.19
N ASN A 146 -7.89 16.31 1.48
CA ASN A 146 -7.39 17.67 1.39
C ASN A 146 -8.14 18.54 2.41
N ASP A 147 -7.90 18.31 3.70
CA ASP A 147 -8.47 19.08 4.80
C ASP A 147 -7.37 19.60 5.75
N ASP A 148 -7.73 20.56 6.59
CA ASP A 148 -6.78 21.23 7.49
C ASP A 148 -6.20 20.32 8.58
N SER A 149 -6.75 19.13 8.78
CA SER A 149 -6.33 18.18 9.80
C SER A 149 -5.25 17.20 9.30
N THR A 150 -4.93 17.23 8.01
CA THR A 150 -4.01 16.32 7.35
C THR A 150 -2.70 17.00 6.95
N PHE A 151 -1.64 16.20 6.76
CA PHE A 151 -0.36 16.71 6.27
C PHE A 151 -0.40 16.88 4.75
N THR A 152 0.26 17.94 4.28
CA THR A 152 0.50 18.14 2.84
C THR A 152 1.43 17.04 2.34
N ILE A 153 1.08 16.44 1.21
CA ILE A 153 1.93 15.49 0.51
C ILE A 153 3.04 16.26 -0.20
N THR A 154 4.28 15.84 0.02
CA THR A 154 5.46 16.52 -0.52
C THR A 154 5.78 16.07 -1.94
N ASP A 155 6.51 16.90 -2.70
CA ASP A 155 6.99 16.57 -4.05
C ASP A 155 7.77 15.25 -4.07
N LYS A 156 8.53 14.96 -3.00
CA LYS A 156 9.25 13.69 -2.86
C LYS A 156 8.35 12.45 -2.98
N VAL A 157 7.10 12.55 -2.56
CA VAL A 157 6.11 11.48 -2.69
C VAL A 157 5.47 11.51 -4.08
N TYR A 158 5.11 12.71 -4.58
CA TYR A 158 4.48 12.85 -5.89
C TYR A 158 5.39 12.43 -7.05
N ASP A 159 6.70 12.63 -6.94
CA ASP A 159 7.68 12.20 -7.96
C ASP A 159 7.64 10.67 -8.19
N ARG A 160 7.12 9.91 -7.23
CA ARG A 160 7.08 8.43 -7.23
C ARG A 160 5.68 7.86 -7.35
N ALA A 161 4.68 8.71 -7.33
CA ALA A 161 3.28 8.32 -7.32
C ALA A 161 2.55 8.83 -8.56
N MET A 162 1.44 8.18 -8.88
CA MET A 162 0.46 8.67 -9.83
C MET A 162 -0.71 9.28 -9.04
N PRO A 163 -0.80 10.61 -8.91
CA PRO A 163 -1.93 11.24 -8.23
C PRO A 163 -3.17 11.20 -9.12
N ILE A 164 -4.32 10.97 -8.49
CA ILE A 164 -5.65 11.03 -9.12
C ILE A 164 -6.55 11.84 -8.21
N GLU A 165 -6.99 12.98 -8.67
CA GLU A 165 -7.89 13.86 -7.92
C GLU A 165 -9.35 13.45 -8.10
N LEU A 166 -10.05 13.31 -6.97
CA LEU A 166 -11.47 12.98 -6.87
C LEU A 166 -12.19 14.09 -6.11
N ASN A 167 -12.36 15.24 -6.76
CA ASN A 167 -12.92 16.46 -6.15
C ASN A 167 -14.43 16.62 -6.37
N GLU A 168 -15.04 15.76 -7.17
CA GLU A 168 -16.46 15.80 -7.47
C GLU A 168 -17.15 14.52 -7.02
N ARG A 169 -18.39 14.65 -6.56
CA ARG A 169 -19.31 13.53 -6.39
C ARG A 169 -20.16 13.42 -7.64
N ALA A 170 -20.25 12.22 -8.19
CA ALA A 170 -21.26 11.94 -9.18
C ALA A 170 -22.67 12.05 -8.54
N ASP A 171 -23.63 12.54 -9.30
CA ASP A 171 -25.02 12.48 -8.91
C ASP A 171 -25.45 11.01 -8.74
N ALA A 172 -26.33 10.78 -7.76
CA ALA A 172 -26.90 9.46 -7.59
C ALA A 172 -27.73 9.08 -8.83
N PHE A 173 -27.46 7.92 -9.38
CA PHE A 173 -28.24 7.38 -10.48
C PHE A 173 -28.88 6.04 -10.05
N GLU A 174 -30.09 5.81 -10.52
CA GLU A 174 -30.75 4.53 -10.35
C GLU A 174 -30.32 3.61 -11.50
N CYS A 175 -29.89 2.39 -11.17
CA CYS A 175 -29.62 1.35 -12.15
C CYS A 175 -30.24 0.04 -11.66
N ASP A 176 -30.69 -0.78 -12.61
CA ASP A 176 -31.12 -2.13 -12.29
C ASP A 176 -29.94 -2.92 -11.69
N PRO A 177 -30.19 -3.72 -10.63
CA PRO A 177 -29.15 -4.58 -10.07
C PRO A 177 -28.59 -5.50 -11.16
N GLN A 178 -27.32 -5.33 -11.48
CA GLN A 178 -26.64 -6.22 -12.41
C GLN A 178 -26.00 -7.37 -11.61
N PRO A 179 -26.09 -8.61 -12.09
CA PRO A 179 -25.33 -9.70 -11.49
C PRO A 179 -23.83 -9.38 -11.57
N ALA A 180 -23.08 -9.74 -10.54
CA ALA A 180 -21.63 -9.57 -10.55
C ALA A 180 -21.05 -10.28 -11.78
N CYS A 181 -20.50 -9.50 -12.70
CA CYS A 181 -19.86 -10.01 -13.89
C CYS A 181 -18.36 -10.02 -13.64
N TYR A 182 -17.79 -11.19 -13.52
CA TYR A 182 -16.36 -11.36 -13.36
C TYR A 182 -15.73 -11.54 -14.74
N VAL A 183 -14.74 -10.73 -15.04
CA VAL A 183 -13.94 -10.92 -16.26
C VAL A 183 -12.80 -11.85 -15.90
N THR A 184 -12.78 -13.04 -16.48
CA THR A 184 -11.61 -13.90 -16.46
C THR A 184 -10.60 -13.37 -17.46
N THR A 185 -9.36 -13.16 -17.03
CA THR A 185 -8.21 -12.87 -17.91
C THR A 185 -7.85 -14.07 -18.74
#